data_00457a3d320be9b50f68a3c4f0f98351
#
_entry.id   00457a3d320be9b50f68a3c4f0f98351
#
_cell.length_a   1.000
_cell.length_b   1.000
_cell.length_c   1.000
_cell.angle_alpha   90.00
_cell.angle_beta   90.00
_cell.angle_gamma   90.00
#
_symmetry.space_group_name_H-M   'P 1'
#
loop_
_entity.id
_entity.type
_entity.pdbx_description
1 polymer ?
#
loop_
_entity_poly.entity_id
_entity_poly.type
_entity_poly.pdbx_seq_one_letter_code
_entity_poly.pdbx_strand_id
1 'polypeptide(L)'
;MSQTDLSRELYQSLWNAADILRGQMEANEYKSYLLGLIFYKYLSDNILQAVCDNLDETFESFQQAQLLYEENFADTDVREDLIEVLNDELGYVIEPSLTFTKLVQSIHEGTFQLESLAQSFRDIEQANEKFENLFEDIDLYAKKLGNTPQKQNKTISEVMKQLNDLNVSGHAGDILGDAYEYLIGQFASDSGKKAGEFYTPQAVSHLMTQIVFAGREHQKGMSVYDPTMGSGSLLLNAKRYSKEASTISYYGQELITSTFNLARMNMMLHGVAIENYHLSNHDTLDEDWPTTEPTDFDGVLMNPPYSLKWSADSGFLQDPRFSSYGVLAPKSKADFAFLLHGFYHLKHNGVMAIVLPHGVLFRGAAEQKIRQHLLEEGAIDTVIGLPANIFYNTSIPTTIIILKKNRTNKDVFFIDASKEFEKGKNQNNMTEDHIAKILETYQKRENIEKFAHLASFEEIVENDYNLNIPRYVDTFEEEPVVPLTDLADQLAEIDKEIGEVEARLAHMRSQLVGTTPEAQAELTAYLEKLKEI
;
A
#
# COMPACT_ATOMS: atom_id res chain seq x y z
N MET A 1 5.27 -26.02 -12.64
CA MET A 1 5.57 -24.57 -12.82
C MET A 1 6.29 -24.08 -11.60
N SER A 2 7.27 -23.18 -11.73
CA SER A 2 7.83 -22.53 -10.55
C SER A 2 6.84 -21.50 -10.00
N GLN A 3 6.92 -21.19 -8.70
CA GLN A 3 6.07 -20.16 -8.05
C GLN A 3 6.19 -18.80 -8.77
N THR A 4 7.36 -18.50 -9.32
CA THR A 4 7.63 -17.29 -10.11
C THR A 4 6.91 -17.28 -11.46
N ASP A 5 6.75 -18.43 -12.12
CA ASP A 5 6.02 -18.52 -13.40
C ASP A 5 4.51 -18.35 -13.19
N LEU A 6 3.97 -18.94 -12.12
CA LEU A 6 2.54 -18.82 -11.75
C LEU A 6 2.17 -17.36 -11.43
N SER A 7 3.00 -16.67 -10.67
CA SER A 7 2.79 -15.25 -10.35
C SER A 7 2.81 -14.37 -11.61
N ARG A 8 3.69 -14.67 -12.57
CA ARG A 8 3.80 -13.89 -13.81
C ARG A 8 2.57 -14.05 -14.72
N GLU A 9 2.04 -15.26 -14.84
CA GLU A 9 0.81 -15.51 -15.60
C GLU A 9 -0.40 -14.85 -14.92
N LEU A 10 -0.48 -14.92 -13.60
CA LEU A 10 -1.51 -14.24 -12.81
C LEU A 10 -1.49 -12.72 -13.05
N TYR A 11 -0.33 -12.08 -12.93
CA TYR A 11 -0.19 -10.65 -13.19
C TYR A 11 -0.60 -10.28 -14.63
N GLN A 12 -0.23 -11.09 -15.62
CA GLN A 12 -0.61 -10.81 -17.02
C GLN A 12 -2.14 -10.88 -17.23
N SER A 13 -2.80 -11.88 -16.65
CA SER A 13 -4.26 -12.02 -16.74
C SER A 13 -5.00 -10.87 -16.04
N LEU A 14 -4.50 -10.44 -14.89
CA LEU A 14 -5.03 -9.28 -14.17
C LEU A 14 -4.87 -7.98 -14.98
N TRP A 15 -3.73 -7.80 -15.66
CA TRP A 15 -3.53 -6.66 -16.55
C TRP A 15 -4.42 -6.70 -17.78
N ASN A 16 -4.65 -7.87 -18.38
CA ASN A 16 -5.57 -8.02 -19.50
C ASN A 16 -7.00 -7.63 -19.10
N ALA A 17 -7.44 -8.02 -17.90
CA ALA A 17 -8.73 -7.60 -17.35
C ALA A 17 -8.79 -6.08 -17.10
N ALA A 18 -7.72 -5.49 -16.56
CA ALA A 18 -7.61 -4.04 -16.36
C ALA A 18 -7.67 -3.26 -17.68
N ASP A 19 -7.04 -3.77 -18.75
CA ASP A 19 -7.01 -3.11 -20.06
C ASP A 19 -8.40 -2.98 -20.71
N ILE A 20 -9.33 -3.91 -20.44
CA ILE A 20 -10.73 -3.81 -20.88
C ILE A 20 -11.38 -2.56 -20.30
N LEU A 21 -11.14 -2.25 -19.04
CA LEU A 21 -11.73 -1.12 -18.33
C LEU A 21 -10.97 0.20 -18.60
N ARG A 22 -9.64 0.15 -18.73
CA ARG A 22 -8.76 1.31 -18.98
C ARG A 22 -9.17 2.11 -20.22
N GLY A 23 -9.71 1.47 -21.22
CA GLY A 23 -10.21 2.15 -22.42
C GLY A 23 -11.50 2.96 -22.21
N GLN A 24 -12.16 2.86 -21.06
CA GLN A 24 -13.47 3.43 -20.79
C GLN A 24 -13.51 4.36 -19.57
N MET A 25 -12.57 4.22 -18.62
CA MET A 25 -12.53 4.98 -17.38
C MET A 25 -11.10 5.17 -16.85
N GLU A 26 -10.91 6.10 -15.92
CA GLU A 26 -9.61 6.37 -15.32
C GLU A 26 -9.20 5.30 -14.28
N ALA A 27 -7.90 5.22 -13.98
CA ALA A 27 -7.33 4.21 -13.06
C ALA A 27 -8.02 4.18 -11.69
N ASN A 28 -8.36 5.34 -11.14
CA ASN A 28 -9.06 5.46 -9.87
C ASN A 28 -10.46 4.85 -9.88
N GLU A 29 -11.07 4.73 -11.04
CA GLU A 29 -12.43 4.25 -11.20
C GLU A 29 -12.45 2.74 -11.48
N TYR A 30 -11.63 2.25 -12.44
CA TYR A 30 -11.67 0.83 -12.80
C TYR A 30 -11.06 -0.08 -11.74
N LYS A 31 -10.22 0.44 -10.84
CA LYS A 31 -9.64 -0.36 -9.76
C LYS A 31 -10.70 -1.02 -8.89
N SER A 32 -11.76 -0.29 -8.49
CA SER A 32 -12.82 -0.82 -7.62
C SER A 32 -13.57 -1.96 -8.32
N TYR A 33 -13.86 -1.82 -9.62
CA TYR A 33 -14.49 -2.91 -10.40
C TYR A 33 -13.60 -4.14 -10.48
N LEU A 34 -12.31 -3.96 -10.83
CA LEU A 34 -11.40 -5.07 -10.99
C LEU A 34 -11.17 -5.80 -9.66
N LEU A 35 -10.82 -5.03 -8.62
CA LEU A 35 -10.54 -5.58 -7.30
C LEU A 35 -11.77 -6.24 -6.67
N GLY A 36 -12.96 -5.65 -6.83
CA GLY A 36 -14.20 -6.23 -6.33
C GLY A 36 -14.63 -7.49 -7.08
N LEU A 37 -14.42 -7.56 -8.41
CA LEU A 37 -14.70 -8.78 -9.17
C LEU A 37 -13.72 -9.92 -8.86
N ILE A 38 -12.44 -9.62 -8.60
CA ILE A 38 -11.45 -10.58 -8.11
C ILE A 38 -11.87 -11.10 -6.74
N PHE A 39 -12.28 -10.20 -5.85
CA PHE A 39 -12.73 -10.57 -4.52
C PHE A 39 -14.01 -11.43 -4.57
N TYR A 40 -14.98 -11.07 -5.40
CA TYR A 40 -16.17 -11.86 -5.61
C TYR A 40 -15.84 -13.27 -6.15
N LYS A 41 -14.90 -13.38 -7.11
CA LYS A 41 -14.41 -14.67 -7.56
C LYS A 41 -13.82 -15.49 -6.41
N TYR A 42 -12.99 -14.86 -5.57
CA TYR A 42 -12.42 -15.51 -4.39
C TYR A 42 -13.50 -16.05 -3.44
N LEU A 43 -14.51 -15.25 -3.11
CA LEU A 43 -15.61 -15.69 -2.26
C LEU A 43 -16.37 -16.88 -2.89
N SER A 44 -16.63 -16.82 -4.19
CA SER A 44 -17.30 -17.88 -4.93
C SER A 44 -16.48 -19.18 -4.97
N ASP A 45 -15.18 -19.07 -5.24
CA ASP A 45 -14.28 -20.23 -5.26
C ASP A 45 -14.16 -20.88 -3.88
N ASN A 46 -14.17 -20.08 -2.80
CA ASN A 46 -14.18 -20.58 -1.41
C ASN A 46 -15.47 -21.36 -1.09
N ILE A 47 -16.64 -20.90 -1.55
CA ILE A 47 -17.89 -21.67 -1.41
C ILE A 47 -17.75 -23.04 -2.07
N LEU A 48 -17.26 -23.09 -3.32
CA LEU A 48 -17.12 -24.34 -4.04
C LEU A 48 -16.10 -25.29 -3.40
N GLN A 49 -15.02 -24.74 -2.84
CA GLN A 49 -14.03 -25.51 -2.07
C GLN A 49 -14.66 -26.06 -0.79
N ALA A 50 -15.32 -25.21 0.00
CA ALA A 50 -15.94 -25.61 1.27
C ALA A 50 -17.04 -26.70 1.06
N VAL A 51 -17.81 -26.59 -0.01
CA VAL A 51 -18.78 -27.63 -0.38
C VAL A 51 -18.10 -28.98 -0.61
N CYS A 52 -17.01 -29.00 -1.39
CA CYS A 52 -16.28 -30.23 -1.66
C CYS A 52 -15.62 -30.80 -0.39
N ASP A 53 -15.01 -29.94 0.43
CA ASP A 53 -14.35 -30.34 1.67
C ASP A 53 -15.36 -30.95 2.67
N ASN A 54 -16.56 -30.37 2.79
CA ASN A 54 -17.62 -30.88 3.67
C ASN A 54 -18.27 -32.19 3.17
N LEU A 55 -18.17 -32.45 1.88
CA LEU A 55 -18.65 -33.70 1.27
C LEU A 55 -17.57 -34.79 1.16
N ASP A 56 -16.35 -34.54 1.65
CA ASP A 56 -15.17 -35.39 1.50
C ASP A 56 -14.86 -35.72 0.01
N GLU A 57 -15.16 -34.78 -0.92
CA GLU A 57 -14.97 -34.93 -2.35
C GLU A 57 -13.80 -34.11 -2.86
N THR A 58 -13.10 -34.64 -3.86
CA THR A 58 -12.02 -33.92 -4.55
C THR A 58 -12.49 -33.51 -5.95
N PHE A 59 -11.99 -32.37 -6.43
CA PHE A 59 -12.33 -31.87 -7.77
C PHE A 59 -11.10 -31.50 -8.58
N GLU A 60 -11.16 -31.67 -9.90
CA GLU A 60 -10.09 -31.28 -10.83
C GLU A 60 -10.31 -29.87 -11.41
N SER A 61 -11.52 -29.35 -11.34
CA SER A 61 -11.88 -28.00 -11.83
C SER A 61 -13.08 -27.43 -11.08
N PHE A 62 -13.18 -26.11 -11.00
CA PHE A 62 -14.32 -25.43 -10.40
C PHE A 62 -15.64 -25.73 -11.12
N GLN A 63 -15.61 -26.12 -12.40
CA GLN A 63 -16.81 -26.59 -13.09
C GLN A 63 -17.33 -27.90 -12.48
N GLN A 64 -16.44 -28.80 -12.09
CA GLN A 64 -16.85 -30.06 -11.42
C GLN A 64 -17.40 -29.77 -10.02
N ALA A 65 -16.72 -28.91 -9.22
CA ALA A 65 -17.20 -28.47 -7.92
C ALA A 65 -18.58 -27.78 -8.01
N GLN A 66 -18.78 -26.98 -9.05
CA GLN A 66 -20.07 -26.34 -9.34
C GLN A 66 -21.21 -27.34 -9.55
N LEU A 67 -20.98 -28.38 -10.32
CA LEU A 67 -21.98 -29.43 -10.55
C LEU A 67 -22.32 -30.16 -9.26
N LEU A 68 -21.31 -30.50 -8.46
CA LEU A 68 -21.51 -31.12 -7.16
C LEU A 68 -22.34 -30.24 -6.23
N TYR A 69 -22.04 -28.91 -6.21
CA TYR A 69 -22.82 -27.93 -5.43
C TYR A 69 -24.28 -27.86 -5.91
N GLU A 70 -24.51 -27.77 -7.22
CA GLU A 70 -25.88 -27.75 -7.80
C GLU A 70 -26.68 -29.00 -7.43
N GLU A 71 -26.06 -30.20 -7.48
CA GLU A 71 -26.71 -31.47 -7.14
C GLU A 71 -27.12 -31.52 -5.66
N ASN A 72 -26.22 -31.22 -4.75
CA ASN A 72 -26.49 -31.25 -3.32
C ASN A 72 -27.44 -30.14 -2.86
N PHE A 73 -27.37 -28.96 -3.48
CA PHE A 73 -28.28 -27.85 -3.18
C PHE A 73 -29.71 -28.09 -3.69
N ALA A 74 -29.89 -28.94 -4.72
CA ALA A 74 -31.20 -29.35 -5.24
C ALA A 74 -31.89 -30.37 -4.32
N ASP A 75 -31.15 -31.13 -3.52
CA ASP A 75 -31.66 -32.05 -2.52
C ASP A 75 -32.11 -31.28 -1.27
N THR A 76 -33.40 -31.27 -0.99
CA THR A 76 -34.01 -30.53 0.11
C THR A 76 -33.55 -30.99 1.48
N ASP A 77 -33.19 -32.27 1.60
CA ASP A 77 -32.77 -32.87 2.89
C ASP A 77 -31.30 -32.49 3.23
N VAL A 78 -30.48 -32.25 2.22
CA VAL A 78 -29.05 -31.86 2.36
C VAL A 78 -28.87 -30.36 2.36
N ARG A 79 -29.72 -29.62 1.65
CA ARG A 79 -29.59 -28.18 1.43
C ARG A 79 -29.56 -27.35 2.70
N GLU A 80 -30.45 -27.64 3.67
CA GLU A 80 -30.54 -26.86 4.90
C GLU A 80 -29.26 -27.03 5.73
N ASP A 81 -28.80 -28.27 5.89
CA ASP A 81 -27.56 -28.59 6.62
C ASP A 81 -26.33 -27.96 5.93
N LEU A 82 -26.29 -28.01 4.58
CA LEU A 82 -25.20 -27.41 3.80
C LEU A 82 -25.14 -25.89 3.97
N ILE A 83 -26.30 -25.20 3.94
CA ILE A 83 -26.37 -23.76 4.18
C ILE A 83 -25.90 -23.41 5.59
N GLU A 84 -26.30 -24.16 6.61
CA GLU A 84 -25.87 -23.95 8.01
C GLU A 84 -24.35 -24.09 8.12
N VAL A 85 -23.77 -25.15 7.60
CA VAL A 85 -22.31 -25.39 7.63
C VAL A 85 -21.53 -24.29 6.91
N LEU A 86 -21.97 -23.89 5.71
CA LEU A 86 -21.32 -22.83 4.95
C LEU A 86 -21.40 -21.46 5.66
N ASN A 87 -22.53 -21.14 6.31
CA ASN A 87 -22.66 -19.94 7.11
C ASN A 87 -21.75 -19.96 8.36
N ASP A 88 -21.66 -21.11 9.04
CA ASP A 88 -20.80 -21.26 10.22
C ASP A 88 -19.31 -21.14 9.86
N GLU A 89 -18.92 -21.73 8.72
CA GLU A 89 -17.51 -21.75 8.29
C GLU A 89 -17.05 -20.46 7.63
N LEU A 90 -17.86 -19.89 6.72
CA LEU A 90 -17.47 -18.75 5.87
C LEU A 90 -18.16 -17.44 6.26
N GLY A 91 -19.28 -17.48 6.96
CA GLY A 91 -20.09 -16.32 7.31
C GLY A 91 -20.99 -15.82 6.19
N TYR A 92 -21.07 -16.50 5.05
CA TYR A 92 -21.93 -16.17 3.90
C TYR A 92 -22.22 -17.42 3.06
N VAL A 93 -23.27 -17.33 2.25
CA VAL A 93 -23.62 -18.33 1.22
C VAL A 93 -23.86 -17.63 -0.10
N ILE A 94 -23.37 -18.21 -1.19
CA ILE A 94 -23.70 -17.80 -2.56
C ILE A 94 -24.48 -18.96 -3.19
N GLU A 95 -25.72 -18.71 -3.62
CA GLU A 95 -26.50 -19.74 -4.28
C GLU A 95 -25.79 -20.32 -5.52
N PRO A 96 -25.96 -21.63 -5.85
CA PRO A 96 -25.29 -22.24 -7.00
C PRO A 96 -25.50 -21.50 -8.33
N SER A 97 -26.67 -20.87 -8.52
CA SER A 97 -27.01 -20.08 -9.71
C SER A 97 -26.23 -18.76 -9.81
N LEU A 98 -25.65 -18.29 -8.70
CA LEU A 98 -24.99 -16.99 -8.55
C LEU A 98 -23.47 -17.11 -8.31
N THR A 99 -22.88 -18.29 -8.31
CA THR A 99 -21.42 -18.43 -8.20
C THR A 99 -20.71 -17.82 -9.40
N PHE A 100 -19.47 -17.39 -9.23
CA PHE A 100 -18.67 -16.83 -10.32
C PHE A 100 -18.56 -17.81 -11.51
N THR A 101 -18.30 -19.09 -11.22
CA THR A 101 -18.23 -20.17 -12.22
C THR A 101 -19.53 -20.29 -13.01
N LYS A 102 -20.69 -20.26 -12.34
CA LYS A 102 -22.01 -20.34 -12.99
C LYS A 102 -22.32 -19.11 -13.84
N LEU A 103 -22.00 -17.91 -13.31
CA LEU A 103 -22.19 -16.67 -14.06
C LEU A 103 -21.32 -16.63 -15.32
N VAL A 104 -20.06 -17.11 -15.27
CA VAL A 104 -19.22 -17.23 -16.47
C VAL A 104 -19.77 -18.28 -17.44
N GLN A 105 -20.30 -19.39 -16.97
CA GLN A 105 -21.02 -20.34 -17.84
C GLN A 105 -22.17 -19.65 -18.57
N SER A 106 -23.00 -18.88 -17.87
CA SER A 106 -24.12 -18.12 -18.47
C SER A 106 -23.65 -17.07 -19.48
N ILE A 107 -22.47 -16.49 -19.29
CA ILE A 107 -21.85 -15.58 -20.27
C ILE A 107 -21.52 -16.33 -21.57
N HIS A 108 -20.96 -17.54 -21.48
CA HIS A 108 -20.66 -18.36 -22.66
C HIS A 108 -21.92 -18.82 -23.39
N GLU A 109 -23.00 -19.07 -22.66
CA GLU A 109 -24.32 -19.44 -23.19
C GLU A 109 -25.10 -18.22 -23.73
N GLY A 110 -24.65 -16.98 -23.47
CA GLY A 110 -25.32 -15.76 -23.90
C GLY A 110 -26.56 -15.38 -23.08
N THR A 111 -26.72 -15.95 -21.89
CA THR A 111 -27.89 -15.79 -21.00
C THR A 111 -27.59 -14.86 -19.80
N PHE A 112 -26.34 -14.51 -19.58
CA PHE A 112 -25.90 -13.68 -18.44
C PHE A 112 -26.60 -12.31 -18.39
N GLN A 113 -27.03 -11.94 -17.18
CA GLN A 113 -27.61 -10.63 -16.87
C GLN A 113 -26.83 -10.00 -15.69
N LEU A 114 -26.55 -8.70 -15.77
CA LEU A 114 -25.90 -7.94 -14.69
C LEU A 114 -26.67 -8.03 -13.36
N GLU A 115 -28.01 -8.20 -13.44
CA GLU A 115 -28.85 -8.33 -12.25
C GLU A 115 -28.50 -9.54 -11.41
N SER A 116 -28.09 -10.67 -12.04
CA SER A 116 -27.64 -11.86 -11.30
C SER A 116 -26.37 -11.56 -10.48
N LEU A 117 -25.40 -10.84 -11.04
CA LEU A 117 -24.21 -10.40 -10.31
C LEU A 117 -24.56 -9.40 -9.21
N ALA A 118 -25.44 -8.43 -9.51
CA ALA A 118 -25.90 -7.47 -8.51
C ALA A 118 -26.66 -8.15 -7.35
N GLN A 119 -27.42 -9.20 -7.65
CA GLN A 119 -28.10 -10.00 -6.62
C GLN A 119 -27.09 -10.72 -5.72
N SER A 120 -26.07 -11.35 -6.31
CA SER A 120 -25.03 -12.02 -5.53
C SER A 120 -24.29 -11.05 -4.58
N PHE A 121 -23.99 -9.82 -5.04
CA PHE A 121 -23.39 -8.81 -4.17
C PHE A 121 -24.30 -8.46 -2.98
N ARG A 122 -25.60 -8.24 -3.24
CA ARG A 122 -26.56 -7.96 -2.17
C ARG A 122 -26.71 -9.12 -1.17
N ASP A 123 -26.73 -10.35 -1.66
CA ASP A 123 -26.87 -11.54 -0.81
C ASP A 123 -25.65 -11.70 0.12
N ILE A 124 -24.44 -11.45 -0.38
CA ILE A 124 -23.21 -11.43 0.42
C ILE A 124 -23.26 -10.31 1.46
N GLU A 125 -23.61 -9.09 1.06
CA GLU A 125 -23.67 -7.92 1.97
C GLU A 125 -24.71 -8.08 3.08
N GLN A 126 -25.78 -8.82 2.84
CA GLN A 126 -26.84 -9.08 3.80
C GLN A 126 -26.55 -10.27 4.73
N ALA A 127 -25.58 -11.12 4.39
CA ALA A 127 -25.29 -12.34 5.13
C ALA A 127 -24.69 -12.03 6.53
N ASN A 128 -23.86 -11.01 6.64
CA ASN A 128 -23.16 -10.66 7.87
C ASN A 128 -22.80 -9.17 7.90
N GLU A 129 -22.84 -8.53 9.06
CA GLU A 129 -22.44 -7.13 9.26
C GLU A 129 -21.01 -6.82 8.76
N LYS A 130 -20.12 -7.80 8.80
CA LYS A 130 -18.75 -7.68 8.28
C LYS A 130 -18.69 -7.55 6.75
N PHE A 131 -19.77 -7.84 6.02
CA PHE A 131 -19.89 -7.67 4.57
C PHE A 131 -20.75 -6.46 4.17
N GLU A 132 -21.40 -5.79 5.11
CA GLU A 132 -22.27 -4.66 4.84
C GLU A 132 -21.56 -3.59 3.99
N ASN A 133 -22.20 -3.15 2.90
CA ASN A 133 -21.70 -2.14 1.94
C ASN A 133 -20.31 -2.46 1.31
N LEU A 134 -19.93 -3.72 1.24
CA LEU A 134 -18.60 -4.13 0.76
C LEU A 134 -18.40 -3.84 -0.72
N PHE A 135 -19.45 -3.93 -1.53
CA PHE A 135 -19.44 -3.70 -2.97
C PHE A 135 -20.04 -2.35 -3.39
N GLU A 136 -20.31 -1.41 -2.46
CA GLU A 136 -20.98 -0.13 -2.76
C GLU A 136 -20.24 0.74 -3.79
N ASP A 137 -18.92 0.59 -3.89
CA ASP A 137 -18.08 1.30 -4.87
C ASP A 137 -18.19 0.73 -6.30
N ILE A 138 -18.96 -0.36 -6.50
CA ILE A 138 -19.10 -1.07 -7.78
C ILE A 138 -20.49 -0.83 -8.36
N ASP A 139 -20.66 0.32 -9.02
CA ASP A 139 -21.90 0.60 -9.75
C ASP A 139 -21.93 -0.13 -11.10
N LEU A 140 -22.54 -1.32 -11.13
CA LEU A 140 -22.66 -2.16 -12.33
C LEU A 140 -23.46 -1.49 -13.47
N TYR A 141 -24.23 -0.45 -13.17
CA TYR A 141 -25.08 0.28 -14.13
C TYR A 141 -24.50 1.66 -14.50
N ALA A 142 -23.26 1.94 -14.09
CA ALA A 142 -22.61 3.20 -14.41
C ALA A 142 -22.44 3.42 -15.91
N LYS A 143 -22.72 4.62 -16.40
CA LYS A 143 -22.60 5.00 -17.82
C LYS A 143 -21.18 4.81 -18.39
N LYS A 144 -20.16 4.84 -17.52
CA LYS A 144 -18.77 4.61 -17.88
C LYS A 144 -18.48 3.16 -18.31
N LEU A 145 -19.28 2.19 -17.89
CA LEU A 145 -19.23 0.81 -18.38
C LEU A 145 -19.88 0.64 -19.75
N GLY A 146 -20.69 1.60 -20.17
CA GLY A 146 -21.41 1.63 -21.44
C GLY A 146 -22.67 2.48 -21.37
N ASN A 147 -23.02 3.11 -22.48
CA ASN A 147 -24.20 3.98 -22.57
C ASN A 147 -25.54 3.25 -22.62
N THR A 148 -25.52 1.91 -22.65
CA THR A 148 -26.73 1.08 -22.67
C THR A 148 -26.52 -0.13 -21.77
N PRO A 149 -27.62 -0.73 -21.20
CA PRO A 149 -27.52 -1.95 -20.40
C PRO A 149 -26.79 -3.09 -21.10
N GLN A 150 -26.97 -3.23 -22.41
CA GLN A 150 -26.30 -4.27 -23.20
C GLN A 150 -24.77 -4.06 -23.27
N LYS A 151 -24.31 -2.81 -23.37
CA LYS A 151 -22.89 -2.48 -23.35
C LYS A 151 -22.27 -2.69 -21.96
N GLN A 152 -22.97 -2.29 -20.90
CA GLN A 152 -22.56 -2.52 -19.52
C GLN A 152 -22.41 -4.02 -19.24
N ASN A 153 -23.43 -4.80 -19.62
CA ASN A 153 -23.43 -6.27 -19.51
C ASN A 153 -22.22 -6.87 -20.27
N LYS A 154 -21.98 -6.41 -21.50
CA LYS A 154 -20.85 -6.87 -22.32
C LYS A 154 -19.49 -6.56 -21.65
N THR A 155 -19.30 -5.35 -21.19
CA THR A 155 -18.04 -4.92 -20.55
C THR A 155 -17.72 -5.78 -19.33
N ILE A 156 -18.68 -5.95 -18.41
CA ILE A 156 -18.49 -6.79 -17.22
C ILE A 156 -18.28 -8.26 -17.60
N SER A 157 -19.02 -8.77 -18.59
CA SER A 157 -18.83 -10.14 -19.10
C SER A 157 -17.42 -10.38 -19.63
N GLU A 158 -16.83 -9.41 -20.33
CA GLU A 158 -15.45 -9.52 -20.85
C GLU A 158 -14.42 -9.53 -19.72
N VAL A 159 -14.60 -8.70 -18.69
CA VAL A 159 -13.74 -8.71 -17.50
C VAL A 159 -13.85 -10.05 -16.76
N MET A 160 -15.06 -10.53 -16.50
CA MET A 160 -15.29 -11.82 -15.80
C MET A 160 -14.66 -13.00 -16.55
N LYS A 161 -14.73 -13.01 -17.89
CA LYS A 161 -14.06 -14.06 -18.70
C LYS A 161 -12.55 -14.06 -18.50
N GLN A 162 -11.90 -12.89 -18.49
CA GLN A 162 -10.45 -12.80 -18.25
C GLN A 162 -10.06 -13.24 -16.84
N LEU A 163 -10.93 -12.98 -15.86
CA LEU A 163 -10.71 -13.42 -14.47
C LEU A 163 -10.99 -14.91 -14.25
N ASN A 164 -11.79 -15.55 -15.12
CA ASN A 164 -12.11 -16.96 -14.96
C ASN A 164 -10.89 -17.89 -15.05
N ASP A 165 -9.93 -17.54 -15.89
CA ASP A 165 -8.72 -18.32 -16.10
C ASP A 165 -7.70 -18.19 -14.96
N LEU A 166 -7.98 -17.30 -13.99
CA LEU A 166 -7.18 -17.18 -12.78
C LEU A 166 -7.44 -18.39 -11.88
N ASN A 167 -6.44 -19.25 -11.75
CA ASN A 167 -6.49 -20.34 -10.78
C ASN A 167 -6.15 -19.79 -9.39
N VAL A 168 -7.17 -19.64 -8.54
CA VAL A 168 -7.05 -19.06 -7.19
C VAL A 168 -7.26 -20.09 -6.08
N SER A 169 -7.30 -21.41 -6.42
CA SER A 169 -7.53 -22.49 -5.47
C SER A 169 -6.27 -23.07 -4.85
N GLY A 170 -6.41 -23.63 -3.67
CA GLY A 170 -5.35 -24.30 -2.92
C GLY A 170 -4.41 -23.32 -2.22
N HIS A 171 -3.12 -23.61 -2.14
CA HIS A 171 -2.07 -22.73 -1.56
C HIS A 171 -2.00 -21.33 -2.22
N ALA A 172 -2.97 -20.99 -3.04
CA ALA A 172 -3.11 -19.78 -3.83
C ALA A 172 -3.63 -18.56 -3.02
N GLY A 173 -4.12 -18.73 -1.79
CA GLY A 173 -4.58 -17.60 -0.99
C GLY A 173 -3.52 -16.52 -0.80
N ASP A 174 -2.29 -16.91 -0.46
CA ASP A 174 -1.17 -15.97 -0.34
C ASP A 174 -0.78 -15.38 -1.71
N ILE A 175 -0.83 -16.18 -2.79
CA ILE A 175 -0.48 -15.71 -4.15
C ILE A 175 -1.51 -14.72 -4.67
N LEU A 176 -2.80 -14.96 -4.43
CA LEU A 176 -3.86 -14.03 -4.83
C LEU A 176 -3.82 -12.76 -4.00
N GLY A 177 -3.62 -12.88 -2.70
CA GLY A 177 -3.42 -11.74 -1.80
C GLY A 177 -2.23 -10.88 -2.23
N ASP A 178 -1.07 -11.50 -2.51
CA ASP A 178 0.13 -10.81 -3.02
C ASP A 178 -0.15 -10.12 -4.38
N ALA A 179 -0.90 -10.78 -5.27
CA ALA A 179 -1.28 -10.19 -6.56
C ALA A 179 -2.27 -9.03 -6.41
N TYR A 180 -3.20 -9.14 -5.46
CA TYR A 180 -4.13 -8.07 -5.12
C TYR A 180 -3.39 -6.85 -4.55
N GLU A 181 -2.45 -7.05 -3.61
CA GLU A 181 -1.58 -5.99 -3.10
C GLU A 181 -0.72 -5.35 -4.21
N TYR A 182 -0.17 -6.16 -5.10
CA TYR A 182 0.59 -5.65 -6.26
C TYR A 182 -0.29 -4.73 -7.12
N LEU A 183 -1.53 -5.11 -7.43
CA LEU A 183 -2.47 -4.25 -8.17
C LEU A 183 -2.77 -2.96 -7.42
N ILE A 184 -3.02 -3.03 -6.11
CA ILE A 184 -3.22 -1.85 -5.28
C ILE A 184 -2.02 -0.90 -5.38
N GLY A 185 -0.79 -1.43 -5.29
CA GLY A 185 0.44 -0.66 -5.43
C GLY A 185 0.58 0.00 -6.81
N GLN A 186 0.26 -0.71 -7.90
CA GLN A 186 0.28 -0.16 -9.26
C GLN A 186 -0.77 0.94 -9.44
N PHE A 187 -1.99 0.73 -8.97
CA PHE A 187 -3.04 1.76 -9.02
C PHE A 187 -2.72 2.98 -8.16
N ALA A 188 -1.98 2.81 -7.07
CA ALA A 188 -1.47 3.92 -6.28
C ALA A 188 -0.48 4.78 -7.09
N SER A 189 0.39 4.15 -7.89
CA SER A 189 1.34 4.86 -8.75
C SER A 189 0.66 5.65 -9.87
N ASP A 190 -0.42 5.11 -10.45
CA ASP A 190 -1.13 5.71 -11.59
C ASP A 190 -2.13 6.80 -11.17
N SER A 191 -2.54 6.83 -9.92
CA SER A 191 -3.65 7.69 -9.46
C SER A 191 -3.30 9.17 -9.29
N GLY A 192 -2.02 9.56 -9.38
CA GLY A 192 -1.59 10.95 -9.24
C GLY A 192 -1.93 11.62 -7.90
N LYS A 193 -2.42 10.86 -6.91
CA LYS A 193 -2.73 11.36 -5.56
C LYS A 193 -1.45 11.75 -4.82
N LYS A 194 -1.58 12.60 -3.81
CA LYS A 194 -0.46 13.09 -3.01
C LYS A 194 0.33 11.94 -2.39
N ALA A 195 1.61 12.15 -2.25
CA ALA A 195 2.59 11.23 -1.74
C ALA A 195 2.15 10.46 -0.49
N GLY A 196 2.21 9.14 -0.55
CA GLY A 196 1.98 8.27 0.61
C GLY A 196 0.52 8.03 1.02
N GLU A 197 -0.45 8.68 0.39
CA GLU A 197 -1.85 8.66 0.84
C GLU A 197 -2.56 7.30 0.65
N PHE A 198 -1.96 6.32 0.00
CA PHE A 198 -2.72 5.12 -0.36
C PHE A 198 -1.99 3.79 -0.16
N TYR A 199 -0.66 3.76 -0.23
CA TYR A 199 0.10 2.52 -0.20
C TYR A 199 1.52 2.74 0.34
N THR A 200 1.92 1.93 1.30
CA THR A 200 3.28 1.92 1.84
C THR A 200 4.14 0.95 1.02
N PRO A 201 5.30 1.38 0.48
CA PRO A 201 6.21 0.47 -0.22
C PRO A 201 6.55 -0.75 0.62
N GLN A 202 6.52 -1.94 0.03
CA GLN A 202 6.70 -3.21 0.76
C GLN A 202 7.99 -3.23 1.58
N ALA A 203 9.11 -2.76 1.05
CA ALA A 203 10.37 -2.71 1.78
C ALA A 203 10.29 -1.88 3.07
N VAL A 204 9.58 -0.75 3.05
CA VAL A 204 9.37 0.09 4.24
C VAL A 204 8.44 -0.60 5.22
N SER A 205 7.35 -1.18 4.73
CA SER A 205 6.40 -1.94 5.55
C SER A 205 7.07 -3.15 6.23
N HIS A 206 7.90 -3.90 5.50
CA HIS A 206 8.70 -5.01 6.04
C HIS A 206 9.64 -4.55 7.15
N LEU A 207 10.39 -3.46 6.93
CA LEU A 207 11.30 -2.92 7.93
C LEU A 207 10.56 -2.50 9.20
N MET A 208 9.49 -1.73 9.06
CA MET A 208 8.69 -1.26 10.21
C MET A 208 8.11 -2.43 11.01
N THR A 209 7.54 -3.40 10.32
CA THR A 209 6.92 -4.57 10.97
C THR A 209 7.95 -5.43 11.68
N GLN A 210 9.11 -5.69 11.06
CA GLN A 210 10.21 -6.43 11.69
C GLN A 210 10.71 -5.72 12.96
N ILE A 211 10.81 -4.40 12.95
CA ILE A 211 11.19 -3.61 14.14
C ILE A 211 10.14 -3.76 15.25
N VAL A 212 8.86 -3.66 14.91
CA VAL A 212 7.76 -3.80 15.91
C VAL A 212 7.70 -5.21 16.48
N PHE A 213 8.02 -6.23 15.71
CA PHE A 213 8.01 -7.63 16.16
C PHE A 213 9.35 -8.12 16.74
N ALA A 214 10.43 -7.33 16.64
CA ALA A 214 11.77 -7.73 17.10
C ALA A 214 11.76 -8.22 18.56
N GLY A 215 12.14 -9.48 18.77
CA GLY A 215 12.15 -10.16 20.08
C GLY A 215 10.77 -10.55 20.62
N ARG A 216 9.71 -10.42 19.80
CA ARG A 216 8.32 -10.76 20.16
C ARG A 216 7.66 -11.68 19.14
N GLU A 217 8.43 -12.31 18.27
CA GLU A 217 7.95 -13.15 17.16
C GLU A 217 7.12 -14.35 17.65
N HIS A 218 7.37 -14.82 18.89
CA HIS A 218 6.66 -15.91 19.55
C HIS A 218 5.57 -15.46 20.54
N GLN A 219 5.27 -14.17 20.62
CA GLN A 219 4.23 -13.66 21.50
C GLN A 219 2.85 -13.99 20.92
N LYS A 220 2.03 -14.71 21.70
CA LYS A 220 0.63 -15.02 21.36
C LYS A 220 -0.28 -13.84 21.65
N GLY A 221 -1.34 -13.71 20.87
CA GLY A 221 -2.39 -12.71 21.09
C GLY A 221 -1.90 -11.28 20.94
N MET A 222 -0.92 -11.02 20.07
CA MET A 222 -0.49 -9.65 19.77
C MET A 222 -1.62 -8.87 19.12
N SER A 223 -1.83 -7.64 19.59
CA SER A 223 -2.71 -6.66 18.97
C SER A 223 -1.89 -5.65 18.17
N VAL A 224 -2.23 -5.47 16.89
CA VAL A 224 -1.55 -4.53 15.98
C VAL A 224 -2.56 -3.51 15.48
N TYR A 225 -2.20 -2.22 15.52
CA TYR A 225 -3.07 -1.11 15.15
C TYR A 225 -2.44 -0.20 14.11
N ASP A 226 -3.24 0.16 13.10
CA ASP A 226 -2.92 1.22 12.13
C ASP A 226 -4.11 2.18 12.00
N PRO A 227 -4.04 3.37 12.61
CA PRO A 227 -5.10 4.38 12.54
C PRO A 227 -5.22 5.08 11.18
N THR A 228 -4.37 4.75 10.22
CA THR A 228 -4.36 5.28 8.84
C THR A 228 -4.12 4.16 7.85
N MET A 229 -4.84 3.04 8.04
CA MET A 229 -4.49 1.75 7.47
C MET A 229 -4.47 1.70 5.93
N GLY A 230 -5.13 2.63 5.24
CA GLY A 230 -5.25 2.58 3.80
C GLY A 230 -5.89 1.25 3.35
N SER A 231 -5.19 0.51 2.51
CA SER A 231 -5.61 -0.83 2.07
C SER A 231 -5.32 -1.96 3.08
N GLY A 232 -4.77 -1.66 4.25
CA GLY A 232 -4.43 -2.66 5.28
C GLY A 232 -3.11 -3.41 5.05
N SER A 233 -2.38 -3.12 3.98
CA SER A 233 -1.12 -3.82 3.63
C SER A 233 -0.07 -3.78 4.74
N LEU A 234 0.04 -2.66 5.46
CA LEU A 234 0.99 -2.52 6.56
C LEU A 234 0.63 -3.43 7.74
N LEU A 235 -0.65 -3.55 8.07
CA LEU A 235 -1.16 -4.48 9.10
C LEU A 235 -0.90 -5.94 8.72
N LEU A 236 -1.17 -6.31 7.47
CA LEU A 236 -1.05 -7.69 6.97
C LEU A 236 0.37 -8.24 7.06
N ASN A 237 1.39 -7.39 6.98
CA ASN A 237 2.77 -7.82 7.17
C ASN A 237 3.05 -8.38 8.57
N ALA A 238 2.23 -8.07 9.59
CA ALA A 238 2.33 -8.66 10.91
C ALA A 238 2.24 -10.20 10.87
N LYS A 239 1.37 -10.75 10.01
CA LYS A 239 1.22 -12.21 9.79
C LYS A 239 2.55 -12.86 9.37
N ARG A 240 3.34 -12.18 8.54
CA ARG A 240 4.60 -12.70 7.98
C ARG A 240 5.72 -12.81 9.01
N TYR A 241 5.75 -11.93 10.01
CA TYR A 241 6.83 -11.84 11.00
C TYR A 241 6.48 -12.42 12.37
N SER A 242 5.27 -12.86 12.59
CA SER A 242 4.87 -13.61 13.78
C SER A 242 4.95 -15.11 13.56
N LYS A 243 5.44 -15.84 14.56
CA LYS A 243 5.38 -17.31 14.63
C LYS A 243 4.03 -17.81 15.16
N GLU A 244 3.22 -16.89 15.67
CA GLU A 244 1.88 -17.11 16.24
C GLU A 244 0.81 -16.36 15.44
N ALA A 245 0.96 -16.34 14.10
CA ALA A 245 0.20 -15.51 13.17
C ALA A 245 -1.33 -15.66 13.29
N SER A 246 -1.83 -16.87 13.58
CA SER A 246 -3.27 -17.14 13.77
C SER A 246 -3.87 -16.49 15.03
N THR A 247 -3.03 -16.00 15.95
CA THR A 247 -3.47 -15.37 17.21
C THR A 247 -3.38 -13.85 17.21
N ILE A 248 -2.96 -13.26 16.10
CA ILE A 248 -2.85 -11.79 15.97
C ILE A 248 -4.26 -11.21 15.83
N SER A 249 -4.52 -10.12 16.56
CA SER A 249 -5.70 -9.27 16.37
C SER A 249 -5.29 -7.98 15.67
N TYR A 250 -5.98 -7.66 14.57
CA TYR A 250 -5.70 -6.51 13.71
C TYR A 250 -6.73 -5.42 13.93
N TYR A 251 -6.28 -4.21 14.17
CA TYR A 251 -7.12 -3.03 14.40
C TYR A 251 -6.74 -1.94 13.40
N GLY A 252 -7.72 -1.29 12.79
CA GLY A 252 -7.41 -0.27 11.79
C GLY A 252 -8.51 0.75 11.60
N GLN A 253 -8.11 1.98 11.24
CA GLN A 253 -9.04 3.04 10.82
C GLN A 253 -8.69 3.56 9.43
N GLU A 254 -9.70 3.89 8.66
CA GLU A 254 -9.58 4.54 7.36
C GLU A 254 -10.77 5.48 7.15
N LEU A 255 -10.48 6.70 6.74
CA LEU A 255 -11.47 7.74 6.50
C LEU A 255 -12.27 7.49 5.21
N ILE A 256 -11.58 7.06 4.14
CA ILE A 256 -12.15 6.93 2.80
C ILE A 256 -12.82 5.56 2.67
N THR A 257 -14.15 5.53 2.54
CA THR A 257 -14.96 4.30 2.51
C THR A 257 -14.48 3.30 1.43
N SER A 258 -14.19 3.76 0.21
CA SER A 258 -13.69 2.87 -0.84
C SER A 258 -12.35 2.21 -0.48
N THR A 259 -11.46 2.92 0.22
CA THR A 259 -10.19 2.39 0.70
C THR A 259 -10.39 1.46 1.91
N PHE A 260 -11.33 1.80 2.80
CA PHE A 260 -11.76 0.94 3.89
C PHE A 260 -12.30 -0.41 3.38
N ASN A 261 -13.15 -0.39 2.35
CA ASN A 261 -13.65 -1.62 1.73
C ASN A 261 -12.53 -2.46 1.11
N LEU A 262 -11.53 -1.81 0.46
CA LEU A 262 -10.34 -2.52 -0.01
C LEU A 262 -9.55 -3.18 1.12
N ALA A 263 -9.42 -2.54 2.27
CA ALA A 263 -8.75 -3.14 3.43
C ALA A 263 -9.50 -4.37 3.94
N ARG A 264 -10.84 -4.32 4.03
CA ARG A 264 -11.68 -5.47 4.42
C ARG A 264 -11.48 -6.65 3.47
N MET A 265 -11.56 -6.40 2.15
CA MET A 265 -11.30 -7.41 1.12
C MET A 265 -9.89 -7.98 1.24
N ASN A 266 -8.90 -7.14 1.46
CA ASN A 266 -7.50 -7.53 1.57
C ASN A 266 -7.24 -8.44 2.79
N MET A 267 -7.84 -8.14 3.95
CA MET A 267 -7.78 -9.01 5.14
C MET A 267 -8.32 -10.42 4.83
N MET A 268 -9.48 -10.50 4.17
CA MET A 268 -10.11 -11.77 3.82
C MET A 268 -9.28 -12.56 2.80
N LEU A 269 -8.77 -11.90 1.75
CA LEU A 269 -7.92 -12.51 0.72
C LEU A 269 -6.64 -13.12 1.29
N HIS A 270 -6.09 -12.52 2.35
CA HIS A 270 -4.94 -13.06 3.07
C HIS A 270 -5.31 -14.07 4.16
N GLY A 271 -6.57 -14.53 4.19
CA GLY A 271 -7.05 -15.55 5.12
C GLY A 271 -6.95 -15.11 6.59
N VAL A 272 -7.14 -13.82 6.87
CA VAL A 272 -7.32 -13.35 8.25
C VAL A 272 -8.75 -13.70 8.66
N ALA A 273 -8.90 -14.47 9.74
CA ALA A 273 -10.20 -14.85 10.24
C ALA A 273 -11.04 -13.61 10.62
N ILE A 274 -12.35 -13.66 10.35
CA ILE A 274 -13.26 -12.50 10.53
C ILE A 274 -13.25 -11.97 11.96
N GLU A 275 -13.09 -12.83 12.94
CA GLU A 275 -13.00 -12.49 14.35
C GLU A 275 -11.68 -11.82 14.76
N ASN A 276 -10.64 -11.90 13.93
CA ASN A 276 -9.31 -11.40 14.23
C ASN A 276 -9.05 -9.98 13.68
N TYR A 277 -9.96 -9.39 12.91
CA TYR A 277 -9.79 -8.01 12.45
C TYR A 277 -10.98 -7.12 12.83
N HIS A 278 -10.64 -5.92 13.29
CA HIS A 278 -11.56 -4.89 13.77
C HIS A 278 -11.21 -3.60 13.02
N LEU A 279 -11.96 -3.29 11.98
CA LEU A 279 -11.72 -2.13 11.13
C LEU A 279 -12.84 -1.12 11.29
N SER A 280 -12.50 0.17 11.30
CA SER A 280 -13.45 1.27 11.50
C SER A 280 -13.32 2.30 10.37
N ASN A 281 -14.45 2.73 9.80
CA ASN A 281 -14.50 3.77 8.77
C ASN A 281 -14.84 5.12 9.40
N HIS A 282 -13.84 5.77 10.02
CA HIS A 282 -14.00 7.03 10.75
C HIS A 282 -12.76 7.92 10.62
N ASP A 283 -12.90 9.21 10.95
CA ASP A 283 -11.78 10.14 11.05
C ASP A 283 -11.01 9.91 12.35
N THR A 284 -9.81 9.37 12.24
CA THR A 284 -8.91 9.07 13.34
C THR A 284 -8.64 10.25 14.28
N LEU A 285 -8.54 11.47 13.73
CA LEU A 285 -8.20 12.64 14.53
C LEU A 285 -9.43 13.26 15.20
N ASP A 286 -10.55 13.33 14.50
CA ASP A 286 -11.77 13.97 14.99
C ASP A 286 -12.63 13.03 15.86
N GLU A 287 -12.64 11.72 15.58
CA GLU A 287 -13.54 10.77 16.23
C GLU A 287 -12.88 9.79 17.20
N ASP A 288 -11.53 9.71 17.17
CA ASP A 288 -10.75 8.73 17.92
C ASP A 288 -11.06 7.26 17.55
N TRP A 289 -10.41 6.31 18.23
CA TRP A 289 -10.71 4.89 18.13
C TRP A 289 -11.94 4.54 18.99
N PRO A 290 -12.85 3.66 18.51
CA PRO A 290 -14.04 3.29 19.27
C PRO A 290 -13.72 2.69 20.64
N THR A 291 -14.32 3.24 21.70
CA THR A 291 -14.12 2.76 23.10
C THR A 291 -14.80 1.44 23.41
N THR A 292 -15.61 0.91 22.50
CA THR A 292 -16.21 -0.43 22.58
C THR A 292 -15.23 -1.54 22.25
N GLU A 293 -14.11 -1.19 21.61
CA GLU A 293 -13.00 -2.06 21.26
C GLU A 293 -11.84 -1.89 22.25
N PRO A 294 -10.84 -2.80 22.26
CA PRO A 294 -9.59 -2.58 22.99
C PRO A 294 -8.93 -1.28 22.55
N THR A 295 -8.48 -0.47 23.51
CA THR A 295 -7.93 0.87 23.26
C THR A 295 -6.41 0.95 23.31
N ASP A 296 -5.73 -0.13 23.72
CA ASP A 296 -4.27 -0.22 23.84
C ASP A 296 -3.72 -1.40 23.05
N PHE A 297 -2.66 -1.16 22.25
CA PHE A 297 -2.12 -2.13 21.31
C PHE A 297 -0.65 -2.46 21.57
N ASP A 298 -0.26 -3.70 21.28
CA ASP A 298 1.13 -4.16 21.41
C ASP A 298 2.04 -3.55 20.34
N GLY A 299 1.53 -3.41 19.14
CA GLY A 299 2.22 -2.78 18.01
C GLY A 299 1.36 -1.70 17.38
N VAL A 300 1.95 -0.53 17.08
CA VAL A 300 1.32 0.50 16.25
C VAL A 300 2.18 0.72 15.01
N LEU A 301 1.59 0.54 13.84
CA LEU A 301 2.25 0.70 12.55
C LEU A 301 1.50 1.80 11.79
N MET A 302 2.20 2.79 11.26
CA MET A 302 1.51 3.95 10.70
C MET A 302 2.27 4.60 9.55
N ASN A 303 1.60 4.83 8.44
CA ASN A 303 2.03 5.71 7.36
C ASN A 303 0.93 6.73 7.06
N PRO A 304 0.81 7.80 7.86
CA PRO A 304 -0.28 8.78 7.73
C PRO A 304 -0.09 9.66 6.50
N PRO A 305 -1.15 10.33 6.01
CA PRO A 305 -1.05 11.32 4.95
C PRO A 305 -0.18 12.50 5.36
N TYR A 306 0.91 12.76 4.60
CA TYR A 306 1.92 13.76 4.97
C TYR A 306 1.39 15.19 4.86
N SER A 307 1.64 15.98 5.92
CA SER A 307 1.28 17.40 5.97
C SER A 307 -0.21 17.66 5.68
N LEU A 308 -1.08 16.76 6.09
CA LEU A 308 -2.53 16.92 5.99
C LEU A 308 -3.00 18.12 6.82
N LYS A 309 -3.94 18.88 6.31
CA LYS A 309 -4.66 19.87 7.10
C LYS A 309 -5.71 19.17 7.96
N TRP A 310 -5.82 19.55 9.23
CA TRP A 310 -6.80 19.01 10.16
C TRP A 310 -7.54 20.13 10.90
N SER A 311 -8.57 19.81 11.66
CA SER A 311 -9.40 20.79 12.36
C SER A 311 -8.60 21.61 13.37
N ALA A 312 -7.70 20.96 14.14
CA ALA A 312 -6.94 21.54 15.24
C ALA A 312 -7.83 22.43 16.14
N ASP A 313 -9.05 21.96 16.42
CA ASP A 313 -9.98 22.68 17.29
C ASP A 313 -9.41 22.79 18.70
N SER A 314 -9.65 23.93 19.36
CA SER A 314 -9.15 24.16 20.72
C SER A 314 -9.69 23.16 21.76
N GLY A 315 -10.79 22.49 21.49
CA GLY A 315 -11.33 21.39 22.32
C GLY A 315 -10.38 20.24 22.46
N PHE A 316 -9.53 19.97 21.45
CA PHE A 316 -8.48 18.93 21.52
C PHE A 316 -7.41 19.18 22.59
N LEU A 317 -7.29 20.40 23.13
CA LEU A 317 -6.44 20.63 24.31
C LEU A 317 -6.95 19.94 25.59
N GLN A 318 -8.19 19.46 25.58
CA GLN A 318 -8.77 18.66 26.66
C GLN A 318 -8.81 17.16 26.30
N ASP A 319 -8.52 16.78 25.07
CA ASP A 319 -8.48 15.40 24.62
C ASP A 319 -7.27 14.68 25.25
N PRO A 320 -7.46 13.53 25.88
CA PRO A 320 -6.36 12.78 26.51
C PRO A 320 -5.18 12.49 25.60
N ARG A 321 -5.42 12.35 24.30
CA ARG A 321 -4.36 12.11 23.29
C ARG A 321 -3.37 13.27 23.18
N PHE A 322 -3.80 14.50 23.44
CA PHE A 322 -3.04 15.73 23.16
C PHE A 322 -2.81 16.61 24.40
N SER A 323 -3.64 16.48 25.43
CA SER A 323 -3.71 17.44 26.55
C SER A 323 -2.41 17.57 27.34
N SER A 324 -1.63 16.51 27.48
CA SER A 324 -0.35 16.52 28.21
C SER A 324 0.73 17.39 27.56
N TYR A 325 0.63 17.64 26.26
CA TYR A 325 1.62 18.40 25.50
C TYR A 325 1.41 19.91 25.58
N GLY A 326 0.25 20.37 26.04
CA GLY A 326 -0.08 21.80 26.23
C GLY A 326 -0.18 22.61 24.94
N VAL A 327 0.04 22.00 23.78
CA VAL A 327 -0.09 22.59 22.45
C VAL A 327 -0.58 21.53 21.47
N LEU A 328 -1.28 21.98 20.42
CA LEU A 328 -1.71 21.10 19.32
C LEU A 328 -0.71 21.15 18.16
N ALA A 329 -0.65 20.08 17.38
CA ALA A 329 0.00 20.09 16.08
C ALA A 329 -0.57 21.22 15.20
N PRO A 330 0.23 21.84 14.31
CA PRO A 330 -0.26 22.93 13.48
C PRO A 330 -1.45 22.53 12.61
N LYS A 331 -2.47 23.37 12.51
CA LYS A 331 -3.66 23.14 11.66
C LYS A 331 -3.30 22.77 10.20
N SER A 332 -2.17 23.25 9.71
CA SER A 332 -1.69 22.97 8.34
C SER A 332 -0.93 21.66 8.19
N LYS A 333 -0.62 20.95 9.31
CA LYS A 333 0.22 19.74 9.33
C LYS A 333 -0.15 18.85 10.51
N ALA A 334 -0.92 17.82 10.24
CA ALA A 334 -1.36 16.84 11.24
C ALA A 334 -0.29 15.81 11.62
N ASP A 335 0.93 15.91 11.09
CA ASP A 335 1.99 14.90 11.26
C ASP A 335 2.14 14.46 12.73
N PHE A 336 2.28 15.44 13.65
CA PHE A 336 2.34 15.13 15.08
C PHE A 336 0.99 14.74 15.72
N ALA A 337 -0.14 15.16 15.17
CA ALA A 337 -1.43 14.74 15.69
C ALA A 337 -1.61 13.23 15.50
N PHE A 338 -1.25 12.70 14.33
CA PHE A 338 -1.22 11.26 14.07
C PHE A 338 -0.22 10.53 14.97
N LEU A 339 1.00 11.07 15.12
CA LEU A 339 2.01 10.47 15.99
C LEU A 339 1.50 10.36 17.43
N LEU A 340 0.90 11.43 17.97
CA LEU A 340 0.38 11.44 19.34
C LEU A 340 -0.81 10.51 19.51
N HIS A 341 -1.70 10.42 18.52
CA HIS A 341 -2.80 9.46 18.53
C HIS A 341 -2.28 8.02 18.63
N GLY A 342 -1.36 7.62 17.74
CA GLY A 342 -0.80 6.26 17.78
C GLY A 342 -0.03 5.97 19.08
N PHE A 343 0.70 6.97 19.59
CA PHE A 343 1.44 6.83 20.85
C PHE A 343 0.50 6.73 22.07
N TYR A 344 -0.62 7.44 22.07
CA TYR A 344 -1.64 7.33 23.10
C TYR A 344 -2.18 5.90 23.21
N HIS A 345 -2.53 5.29 22.08
CA HIS A 345 -3.05 3.94 21.98
C HIS A 345 -1.99 2.81 22.07
N LEU A 346 -0.75 3.15 22.34
CA LEU A 346 0.31 2.16 22.54
C LEU A 346 0.25 1.59 23.97
N LYS A 347 0.31 0.26 24.12
CA LYS A 347 0.50 -0.40 25.43
C LYS A 347 1.81 0.03 26.09
N HIS A 348 1.88 -0.12 27.39
CA HIS A 348 3.06 0.21 28.18
C HIS A 348 4.35 -0.48 27.67
N ASN A 349 4.28 -1.73 27.24
CA ASN A 349 5.37 -2.48 26.62
C ASN A 349 5.30 -2.51 25.08
N GLY A 350 4.46 -1.65 24.49
CA GLY A 350 4.25 -1.59 23.05
C GLY A 350 5.42 -0.94 22.32
N VAL A 351 5.47 -1.18 21.01
CA VAL A 351 6.37 -0.53 20.07
C VAL A 351 5.58 0.08 18.93
N MET A 352 5.82 1.35 18.66
CA MET A 352 5.23 2.06 17.53
C MET A 352 6.29 2.39 16.50
N ALA A 353 5.97 2.20 15.23
CA ALA A 353 6.75 2.67 14.09
C ALA A 353 5.88 3.55 13.20
N ILE A 354 6.31 4.78 12.94
CA ILE A 354 5.59 5.74 12.09
C ILE A 354 6.51 6.32 11.04
N VAL A 355 6.03 6.40 9.80
CA VAL A 355 6.74 7.10 8.71
C VAL A 355 6.25 8.53 8.61
N LEU A 356 7.18 9.47 8.59
CA LEU A 356 6.89 10.91 8.48
C LEU A 356 7.92 11.61 7.57
N PRO A 357 7.59 12.80 7.02
CA PRO A 357 8.58 13.62 6.30
C PRO A 357 9.68 14.12 7.25
N HIS A 358 10.91 14.23 6.78
CA HIS A 358 12.07 14.71 7.60
C HIS A 358 11.79 16.01 8.36
N GLY A 359 10.90 16.87 7.85
CA GLY A 359 10.58 18.14 8.50
C GLY A 359 10.15 18.01 9.96
N VAL A 360 9.51 16.91 10.37
CA VAL A 360 9.10 16.68 11.77
C VAL A 360 10.28 16.64 12.73
N LEU A 361 11.47 16.32 12.26
CA LEU A 361 12.68 16.20 13.07
C LEU A 361 13.22 17.55 13.54
N PHE A 362 12.93 18.66 12.82
CA PHE A 362 13.56 19.95 13.07
C PHE A 362 12.63 21.18 13.01
N ARG A 363 11.37 21.04 12.57
CA ARG A 363 10.44 22.17 12.58
C ARG A 363 10.25 22.70 14.00
N GLY A 364 10.17 24.04 14.11
CA GLY A 364 10.03 24.76 15.37
C GLY A 364 8.58 24.93 15.86
N ALA A 365 8.37 25.89 16.75
CA ALA A 365 7.09 26.26 17.33
C ALA A 365 6.37 25.10 18.04
N ALA A 366 5.10 24.81 17.69
CA ALA A 366 4.31 23.76 18.35
C ALA A 366 4.93 22.36 18.17
N GLU A 367 5.45 22.05 16.98
CA GLU A 367 6.09 20.75 16.71
C GLU A 367 7.36 20.55 17.55
N GLN A 368 8.14 21.60 17.78
CA GLN A 368 9.31 21.54 18.67
C GLN A 368 8.90 21.24 20.12
N LYS A 369 7.84 21.87 20.62
CA LYS A 369 7.36 21.65 22.00
C LYS A 369 6.88 20.21 22.20
N ILE A 370 6.12 19.68 21.24
CA ILE A 370 5.64 18.28 21.27
C ILE A 370 6.84 17.33 21.24
N ARG A 371 7.79 17.56 20.32
CA ARG A 371 9.00 16.75 20.18
C ARG A 371 9.87 16.78 21.44
N GLN A 372 10.08 17.96 22.04
CA GLN A 372 10.78 18.11 23.30
C GLN A 372 10.12 17.30 24.42
N HIS A 373 8.80 17.40 24.56
CA HIS A 373 8.05 16.64 25.58
C HIS A 373 8.24 15.14 25.41
N LEU A 374 8.09 14.61 24.19
CA LEU A 374 8.31 13.19 23.89
C LEU A 374 9.76 12.74 24.19
N LEU A 375 10.75 13.58 23.97
CA LEU A 375 12.15 13.30 24.28
C LEU A 375 12.42 13.33 25.80
N GLU A 376 11.82 14.28 26.51
CA GLU A 376 11.90 14.39 27.97
C GLU A 376 11.22 13.20 28.68
N GLU A 377 10.17 12.63 28.09
CA GLU A 377 9.56 11.36 28.52
C GLU A 377 10.38 10.12 28.13
N GLY A 378 11.36 10.26 27.25
CA GLY A 378 12.12 9.15 26.67
C GLY A 378 11.31 8.31 25.69
N ALA A 379 10.23 8.86 25.11
CA ALA A 379 9.33 8.14 24.21
C ALA A 379 9.97 7.82 22.85
N ILE A 380 10.79 8.71 22.31
CA ILE A 380 11.47 8.51 21.02
C ILE A 380 12.68 7.60 21.21
N ASP A 381 12.65 6.40 20.63
CA ASP A 381 13.71 5.39 20.74
C ASP A 381 14.73 5.47 19.61
N THR A 382 14.26 5.55 18.37
CA THR A 382 15.12 5.49 17.18
C THR A 382 14.55 6.37 16.07
N VAL A 383 15.45 6.98 15.31
CA VAL A 383 15.14 7.74 14.08
C VAL A 383 15.92 7.12 12.93
N ILE A 384 15.22 6.67 11.89
CA ILE A 384 15.82 6.03 10.71
C ILE A 384 15.52 6.89 9.48
N GLY A 385 16.55 7.45 8.86
CA GLY A 385 16.42 8.18 7.59
C GLY A 385 16.30 7.21 6.43
N LEU A 386 15.24 7.33 5.64
CA LEU A 386 15.01 6.48 4.46
C LEU A 386 15.59 7.12 3.19
N PRO A 387 15.87 6.33 2.14
CA PRO A 387 16.24 6.85 0.84
C PRO A 387 15.17 7.81 0.29
N ALA A 388 15.62 8.86 -0.39
CA ALA A 388 14.72 9.70 -1.16
C ALA A 388 14.06 8.90 -2.30
N ASN A 389 12.92 9.37 -2.79
CA ASN A 389 12.22 8.73 -3.92
C ASN A 389 11.90 7.23 -3.73
N ILE A 390 11.64 6.80 -2.48
CA ILE A 390 11.21 5.43 -2.18
C ILE A 390 9.68 5.29 -2.18
N PHE A 391 8.95 6.37 -1.87
CA PHE A 391 7.49 6.42 -1.90
C PHE A 391 6.98 6.81 -3.30
N TYR A 392 5.82 6.26 -3.66
CA TYR A 392 5.15 6.62 -4.91
C TYR A 392 4.78 8.10 -4.95
N ASN A 393 4.89 8.70 -6.12
CA ASN A 393 4.50 10.10 -6.40
C ASN A 393 5.18 11.18 -5.52
N THR A 394 6.30 10.86 -4.87
CA THR A 394 7.09 11.86 -4.14
C THR A 394 8.58 11.55 -4.15
N SER A 395 9.38 12.60 -4.28
CA SER A 395 10.83 12.53 -4.07
C SER A 395 11.25 12.99 -2.66
N ILE A 396 10.29 13.33 -1.79
CA ILE A 396 10.57 13.85 -0.46
C ILE A 396 11.23 12.76 0.39
N PRO A 397 12.38 13.02 1.03
CA PRO A 397 12.96 12.08 1.97
C PRO A 397 12.07 11.96 3.21
N THR A 398 11.91 10.72 3.67
CA THR A 398 11.09 10.35 4.82
C THR A 398 11.93 9.70 5.90
N THR A 399 11.38 9.63 7.10
CA THR A 399 12.00 9.00 8.25
C THR A 399 11.02 8.07 8.95
N ILE A 400 11.52 6.96 9.49
CA ILE A 400 10.78 6.15 10.45
C ILE A 400 11.17 6.62 11.83
N ILE A 401 10.17 6.91 12.66
CA ILE A 401 10.36 7.21 14.09
C ILE A 401 9.82 6.03 14.88
N ILE A 402 10.66 5.45 15.73
CA ILE A 402 10.28 4.36 16.64
C ILE A 402 10.02 4.97 18.01
N LEU A 403 8.83 4.70 18.53
CA LEU A 403 8.42 5.14 19.87
C LEU A 403 8.14 3.93 20.74
N LYS A 404 8.51 4.07 22.03
CA LYS A 404 8.26 3.08 23.08
C LYS A 404 7.83 3.78 24.36
N LYS A 405 6.87 3.20 25.08
CA LYS A 405 6.57 3.63 26.44
C LYS A 405 7.53 2.95 27.43
N ASN A 406 7.61 3.47 28.66
CA ASN A 406 8.32 2.85 29.78
C ASN A 406 9.83 2.57 29.54
N ARG A 407 10.51 3.48 28.85
CA ARG A 407 11.96 3.39 28.70
C ARG A 407 12.67 3.98 29.94
N THR A 408 13.77 3.35 30.33
CA THR A 408 14.59 3.80 31.48
C THR A 408 15.64 4.84 31.10
N ASN A 409 16.05 4.90 29.83
CA ASN A 409 16.96 5.91 29.26
C ASN A 409 16.22 6.79 28.25
N LYS A 410 16.81 7.94 27.94
CA LYS A 410 16.27 8.93 27.00
C LYS A 410 17.13 9.10 25.75
N ASP A 411 18.15 8.25 25.60
CA ASP A 411 19.05 8.27 24.44
C ASP A 411 18.28 7.93 23.17
N VAL A 412 18.64 8.57 22.06
CA VAL A 412 18.01 8.34 20.76
C VAL A 412 19.03 7.70 19.81
N PHE A 413 18.64 6.63 19.18
CA PHE A 413 19.47 5.97 18.19
C PHE A 413 19.16 6.50 16.79
N PHE A 414 20.16 6.97 16.07
CA PHE A 414 20.03 7.48 14.70
C PHE A 414 20.63 6.48 13.72
N ILE A 415 19.90 6.20 12.63
CA ILE A 415 20.38 5.40 11.49
C ILE A 415 20.16 6.21 10.23
N ASP A 416 21.19 6.50 9.47
CA ASP A 416 21.09 7.10 8.15
C ASP A 416 21.13 6.03 7.07
N ALA A 417 19.94 5.56 6.65
CA ALA A 417 19.79 4.62 5.56
C ALA A 417 19.55 5.30 4.21
N SER A 418 19.82 6.60 4.07
CA SER A 418 19.54 7.38 2.86
C SER A 418 20.26 6.86 1.61
N LYS A 419 21.35 6.11 1.78
CA LYS A 419 22.15 5.48 0.71
C LYS A 419 21.84 3.99 0.50
N GLU A 420 20.97 3.39 1.32
CA GLU A 420 20.65 1.96 1.27
C GLU A 420 19.53 1.68 0.25
N PHE A 421 19.86 1.77 -1.04
CA PHE A 421 18.92 1.49 -2.12
C PHE A 421 19.62 1.11 -3.42
N GLU A 422 18.85 0.46 -4.28
CA GLU A 422 19.15 0.32 -5.69
C GLU A 422 18.32 1.31 -6.51
N LYS A 423 18.96 1.93 -7.51
CA LYS A 423 18.28 2.91 -8.36
C LYS A 423 17.37 2.19 -9.36
N GLY A 424 16.06 2.34 -9.20
CA GLY A 424 15.07 1.88 -10.17
C GLY A 424 14.78 2.91 -11.27
N LYS A 425 13.95 2.53 -12.24
CA LYS A 425 13.59 3.40 -13.37
C LYS A 425 12.77 4.62 -12.93
N ASN A 426 11.81 4.43 -12.05
CA ASN A 426 10.87 5.47 -11.61
C ASN A 426 11.04 5.83 -10.14
N GLN A 427 11.50 4.91 -9.31
CA GLN A 427 11.73 5.09 -7.88
C GLN A 427 12.91 4.24 -7.40
N ASN A 428 13.45 4.57 -6.24
CA ASN A 428 14.49 3.80 -5.57
C ASN A 428 13.87 2.59 -4.86
N ASN A 429 14.61 1.49 -4.78
CA ASN A 429 14.16 0.25 -4.14
C ASN A 429 15.14 -0.16 -3.04
N MET A 430 14.63 -0.48 -1.86
CA MET A 430 15.39 -1.16 -0.82
C MET A 430 15.27 -2.68 -1.03
N THR A 431 16.40 -3.36 -1.04
CA THR A 431 16.45 -4.82 -1.11
C THR A 431 16.37 -5.44 0.28
N GLU A 432 16.18 -6.76 0.36
CA GLU A 432 16.19 -7.50 1.63
C GLU A 432 17.53 -7.34 2.37
N ASP A 433 18.66 -7.22 1.64
CA ASP A 433 19.98 -6.98 2.26
C ASP A 433 20.06 -5.59 2.92
N HIS A 434 19.47 -4.57 2.31
CA HIS A 434 19.36 -3.23 2.90
C HIS A 434 18.50 -3.26 4.16
N ILE A 435 17.36 -3.94 4.12
CA ILE A 435 16.45 -4.10 5.27
C ILE A 435 17.17 -4.83 6.40
N ALA A 436 17.85 -5.95 6.09
CA ALA A 436 18.58 -6.76 7.07
C ALA A 436 19.69 -5.94 7.75
N LYS A 437 20.46 -5.14 6.98
CA LYS A 437 21.49 -4.25 7.52
C LYS A 437 20.92 -3.23 8.51
N ILE A 438 19.83 -2.57 8.14
CA ILE A 438 19.16 -1.59 9.01
C ILE A 438 18.65 -2.26 10.28
N LEU A 439 17.98 -3.41 10.15
CA LEU A 439 17.43 -4.16 11.27
C LEU A 439 18.51 -4.65 12.23
N GLU A 440 19.60 -5.21 11.72
CA GLU A 440 20.76 -5.65 12.51
C GLU A 440 21.37 -4.47 13.28
N THR A 441 21.53 -3.31 12.62
CA THR A 441 22.04 -2.09 13.23
C THR A 441 21.10 -1.60 14.33
N TYR A 442 19.77 -1.59 14.07
CA TYR A 442 18.76 -1.24 15.07
C TYR A 442 18.84 -2.15 16.31
N GLN A 443 19.01 -3.45 16.12
CA GLN A 443 19.08 -4.43 17.22
C GLN A 443 20.37 -4.31 18.03
N LYS A 444 21.52 -4.08 17.38
CA LYS A 444 22.84 -3.96 18.05
C LYS A 444 23.02 -2.62 18.76
N ARG A 445 22.42 -1.56 18.25
CA ARG A 445 22.53 -0.17 18.78
C ARG A 445 23.99 0.30 18.94
N GLU A 446 24.86 -0.10 18.03
CA GLU A 446 26.26 0.29 18.01
C GLU A 446 26.49 1.48 17.08
N ASN A 447 27.45 2.36 17.45
CA ASN A 447 27.86 3.44 16.58
C ASN A 447 28.61 2.88 15.36
N ILE A 448 28.18 3.26 14.17
CA ILE A 448 28.79 2.89 12.90
C ILE A 448 29.10 4.18 12.15
N GLU A 449 30.38 4.40 11.82
CA GLU A 449 30.81 5.60 11.11
C GLU A 449 29.98 5.80 9.83
N LYS A 450 29.51 7.04 9.62
CA LYS A 450 28.69 7.47 8.49
C LYS A 450 27.34 6.74 8.32
N PHE A 451 26.91 5.94 9.32
CA PHE A 451 25.69 5.15 9.20
C PHE A 451 24.80 5.19 10.46
N ALA A 452 25.37 5.07 11.67
CA ALA A 452 24.56 5.02 12.88
C ALA A 452 25.25 5.67 14.08
N HIS A 453 24.46 6.36 14.92
CA HIS A 453 24.95 7.02 16.14
C HIS A 453 23.93 6.91 17.28
N LEU A 454 24.39 6.51 18.46
CA LEU A 454 23.61 6.55 19.69
C LEU A 454 23.87 7.88 20.40
N ALA A 455 22.95 8.82 20.23
CA ALA A 455 23.05 10.14 20.86
C ALA A 455 22.53 10.08 22.30
N SER A 456 23.32 10.57 23.24
CA SER A 456 22.87 10.74 24.63
C SER A 456 21.80 11.82 24.74
N PHE A 457 21.00 11.79 25.81
CA PHE A 457 20.00 12.83 26.03
C PHE A 457 20.62 14.23 26.17
N GLU A 458 21.80 14.33 26.76
CA GLU A 458 22.57 15.58 26.86
C GLU A 458 22.92 16.14 25.50
N GLU A 459 23.39 15.29 24.57
CA GLU A 459 23.68 15.67 23.19
C GLU A 459 22.40 16.15 22.45
N ILE A 460 21.24 15.52 22.70
CA ILE A 460 19.94 15.96 22.16
C ILE A 460 19.57 17.35 22.68
N VAL A 461 19.78 17.61 23.97
CA VAL A 461 19.53 18.94 24.60
C VAL A 461 20.46 20.00 24.02
N GLU A 462 21.76 19.72 23.86
CA GLU A 462 22.74 20.60 23.24
C GLU A 462 22.38 20.96 21.80
N ASN A 463 21.70 20.04 21.09
CA ASN A 463 21.16 20.28 19.76
C ASN A 463 19.76 20.94 19.75
N ASP A 464 19.30 21.49 20.87
CA ASP A 464 17.99 22.16 21.00
C ASP A 464 16.80 21.25 20.61
N TYR A 465 16.86 19.97 21.01
CA TYR A 465 15.87 18.95 20.70
C TYR A 465 15.61 18.77 19.18
N ASN A 466 16.56 19.16 18.36
CA ASN A 466 16.55 19.00 16.92
C ASN A 466 17.08 17.61 16.57
N LEU A 467 16.25 16.78 15.91
CA LEU A 467 16.57 15.39 15.56
C LEU A 467 17.01 15.25 14.09
N ASN A 468 17.43 16.34 13.43
CA ASN A 468 17.89 16.25 12.05
C ASN A 468 19.12 15.34 11.96
N ILE A 469 18.99 14.23 11.22
CA ILE A 469 19.94 13.11 11.18
C ILE A 469 21.40 13.57 10.93
N PRO A 470 21.69 14.48 9.96
CA PRO A 470 23.06 14.95 9.72
C PRO A 470 23.75 15.66 10.90
N ARG A 471 23.02 15.98 11.98
CA ARG A 471 23.64 16.50 13.21
C ARG A 471 24.30 15.42 14.06
N TYR A 472 23.88 14.15 13.85
CA TYR A 472 24.30 12.99 14.65
C TYR A 472 25.08 11.97 13.81
N VAL A 473 24.73 11.83 12.53
CA VAL A 473 25.41 10.94 11.58
C VAL A 473 25.98 11.80 10.46
N ASP A 474 27.29 12.03 10.48
CA ASP A 474 27.98 12.79 9.44
C ASP A 474 28.28 11.86 8.25
N THR A 475 27.47 11.97 7.19
CA THR A 475 27.64 11.23 5.95
C THR A 475 28.45 11.98 4.90
N PHE A 476 29.08 13.12 5.28
CA PHE A 476 29.88 13.90 4.35
C PHE A 476 31.06 13.07 3.81
N GLU A 477 31.18 13.05 2.52
CA GLU A 477 32.33 12.51 1.78
C GLU A 477 32.97 13.68 1.03
N GLU A 478 34.28 13.89 1.24
CA GLU A 478 34.99 14.84 0.41
C GLU A 478 34.90 14.37 -1.04
N GLU A 479 34.37 15.22 -1.90
CA GLU A 479 34.38 14.93 -3.34
C GLU A 479 35.84 14.77 -3.78
N PRO A 480 36.18 13.70 -4.54
CA PRO A 480 37.53 13.57 -5.06
C PRO A 480 37.87 14.80 -5.89
N VAL A 481 39.03 15.39 -5.59
CA VAL A 481 39.52 16.53 -6.37
C VAL A 481 39.67 16.10 -7.82
N VAL A 482 38.81 16.60 -8.68
CA VAL A 482 38.93 16.37 -10.13
C VAL A 482 40.08 17.23 -10.64
N PRO A 483 41.18 16.65 -11.16
CA PRO A 483 42.26 17.43 -11.72
C PRO A 483 41.71 18.29 -12.86
N LEU A 484 42.04 19.57 -12.85
CA LEU A 484 41.60 20.52 -13.89
C LEU A 484 42.05 20.06 -15.30
N THR A 485 43.15 19.33 -15.40
CA THR A 485 43.63 18.69 -16.64
C THR A 485 42.64 17.66 -17.16
N ASP A 486 42.16 16.78 -16.30
CA ASP A 486 41.19 15.73 -16.69
C ASP A 486 39.83 16.33 -17.09
N LEU A 487 39.43 17.43 -16.42
CA LEU A 487 38.23 18.17 -16.80
C LEU A 487 38.39 18.86 -18.15
N ALA A 488 39.60 19.43 -18.43
CA ALA A 488 39.90 20.03 -19.72
C ALA A 488 39.91 19.00 -20.86
N ASP A 489 40.44 17.80 -20.61
CA ASP A 489 40.43 16.70 -21.59
C ASP A 489 39.00 16.21 -21.88
N GLN A 490 38.16 16.07 -20.84
CA GLN A 490 36.72 15.72 -21.01
C GLN A 490 35.95 16.79 -21.79
N LEU A 491 36.19 18.07 -21.50
CA LEU A 491 35.58 19.16 -22.26
C LEU A 491 36.00 19.15 -23.74
N ALA A 492 37.29 18.91 -24.01
CA ALA A 492 37.78 18.79 -25.38
C ALA A 492 37.17 17.61 -26.14
N GLU A 493 36.92 16.49 -25.48
CA GLU A 493 36.24 15.33 -26.07
C GLU A 493 34.78 15.62 -26.35
N ILE A 494 34.06 16.26 -25.43
CA ILE A 494 32.66 16.71 -25.62
C ILE A 494 32.56 17.71 -26.77
N ASP A 495 33.47 18.70 -26.87
CA ASP A 495 33.49 19.69 -27.96
C ASP A 495 33.70 19.00 -29.31
N LYS A 496 34.54 17.97 -29.34
CA LYS A 496 34.74 17.17 -30.57
C LYS A 496 33.46 16.41 -30.94
N GLU A 497 32.78 15.77 -29.97
CA GLU A 497 31.51 15.06 -30.20
C GLU A 497 30.43 16.03 -30.71
N ILE A 498 30.34 17.23 -30.12
CA ILE A 498 29.44 18.29 -30.56
C ILE A 498 29.72 18.65 -32.03
N GLY A 499 30.99 18.86 -32.38
CA GLY A 499 31.39 19.17 -33.76
C GLY A 499 31.03 18.04 -34.76
N GLU A 500 31.17 16.79 -34.37
CA GLU A 500 30.79 15.63 -35.18
C GLU A 500 29.26 15.55 -35.40
N VAL A 501 28.49 15.82 -34.33
CA VAL A 501 27.01 15.85 -34.39
C VAL A 501 26.52 17.03 -35.26
N GLU A 502 27.13 18.20 -35.10
CA GLU A 502 26.82 19.39 -35.94
C GLU A 502 27.13 19.16 -37.42
N ALA A 503 28.29 18.54 -37.72
CA ALA A 503 28.65 18.19 -39.09
C ALA A 503 27.66 17.18 -39.71
N ARG A 504 27.24 16.18 -38.94
CA ARG A 504 26.20 15.22 -39.35
C ARG A 504 24.87 15.89 -39.59
N LEU A 505 24.46 16.80 -38.73
CA LEU A 505 23.23 17.56 -38.87
C LEU A 505 23.27 18.49 -40.11
N ALA A 506 24.39 19.15 -40.35
CA ALA A 506 24.60 19.97 -41.54
C ALA A 506 24.53 19.12 -42.83
N HIS A 507 25.13 17.92 -42.79
CA HIS A 507 25.05 16.98 -43.91
C HIS A 507 23.60 16.52 -44.18
N MET A 508 22.86 16.14 -43.13
CA MET A 508 21.44 15.75 -43.27
C MET A 508 20.58 16.90 -43.80
N ARG A 509 20.80 18.13 -43.33
CA ARG A 509 20.12 19.33 -43.82
C ARG A 509 20.38 19.58 -45.29
N SER A 510 21.60 19.34 -45.78
CA SER A 510 21.96 19.49 -47.18
C SER A 510 21.27 18.51 -48.12
N GLN A 511 20.76 17.40 -47.59
CA GLN A 511 20.03 16.37 -48.35
C GLN A 511 18.51 16.62 -48.40
N LEU A 512 18.00 17.62 -47.67
CA LEU A 512 16.57 17.95 -47.71
C LEU A 512 16.20 18.55 -49.07
N VAL A 513 15.10 18.07 -49.63
CA VAL A 513 14.54 18.53 -50.90
C VAL A 513 13.05 18.80 -50.70
N GLY A 514 12.60 19.98 -51.13
CA GLY A 514 11.17 20.32 -51.11
C GLY A 514 10.38 19.49 -52.11
N THR A 515 9.24 18.97 -51.71
CA THR A 515 8.36 18.14 -52.56
C THR A 515 7.53 18.96 -53.54
N THR A 516 7.43 20.30 -53.35
CA THR A 516 6.80 21.27 -54.24
C THR A 516 7.69 22.50 -54.40
N PRO A 517 7.50 23.33 -55.44
CA PRO A 517 8.26 24.58 -55.61
C PRO A 517 8.14 25.53 -54.41
N GLU A 518 6.97 25.62 -53.77
CA GLU A 518 6.73 26.45 -52.61
C GLU A 518 7.48 25.89 -51.37
N ALA A 519 7.43 24.57 -51.14
CA ALA A 519 8.17 23.92 -50.05
C ALA A 519 9.69 24.03 -50.26
N GLN A 520 10.18 24.01 -51.50
CA GLN A 520 11.59 24.22 -51.80
C GLN A 520 12.04 25.66 -51.51
N ALA A 521 11.21 26.65 -51.80
CA ALA A 521 11.50 28.05 -51.49
C ALA A 521 11.55 28.29 -49.98
N GLU A 522 10.62 27.70 -49.23
CA GLU A 522 10.56 27.78 -47.77
C GLU A 522 11.77 27.08 -47.11
N LEU A 523 12.15 25.90 -47.61
CA LEU A 523 13.35 25.18 -47.17
C LEU A 523 14.62 26.00 -47.41
N THR A 524 14.73 26.66 -48.56
CA THR A 524 15.89 27.50 -48.87
C THR A 524 15.99 28.68 -47.90
N ALA A 525 14.87 29.38 -47.66
CA ALA A 525 14.82 30.49 -46.70
C ALA A 525 15.14 30.05 -45.26
N TYR A 526 14.68 28.85 -44.86
CA TYR A 526 15.01 28.26 -43.58
C TYR A 526 16.51 27.96 -43.44
N LEU A 527 17.11 27.33 -44.44
CA LEU A 527 18.54 27.00 -44.46
C LEU A 527 19.44 28.24 -44.47
N GLU A 528 19.00 29.34 -45.09
CA GLU A 528 19.71 30.63 -45.04
C GLU A 528 19.69 31.25 -43.65
N LYS A 529 18.53 31.26 -43.00
CA LYS A 529 18.43 31.75 -41.60
C LYS A 529 19.31 30.98 -40.62
N LEU A 530 19.49 29.67 -40.82
CA LEU A 530 20.35 28.83 -39.97
C LEU A 530 21.85 29.08 -40.17
N LYS A 531 22.27 29.77 -41.24
CA LYS A 531 23.68 30.17 -41.44
C LYS A 531 24.02 31.46 -40.68
N GLU A 532 23.00 32.18 -40.22
CA GLU A 532 23.15 33.44 -39.48
C GLU A 532 23.16 33.23 -37.94
N ILE A 533 22.83 32.02 -37.49
CA ILE A 533 22.89 31.55 -36.10
C ILE A 533 24.14 30.72 -35.89
#